data_e6f85059dc3beaf5f2896be86c543b89
#
_entry.id   e6f85059dc3beaf5f2896be86c543b89
#
_cell.length_a   1.000
_cell.length_b   1.000
_cell.length_c   1.000
_cell.angle_alpha   90.00
_cell.angle_beta   90.00
_cell.angle_gamma   90.00
#
_symmetry.space_group_name_H-M   'P 1'
#
loop_
_entity.id
_entity.type
_entity.pdbx_description
1 polymer ?
#
loop_
_entity_poly.entity_id
_entity_poly.type
_entity_poly.pdbx_seq_one_letter_code
_entity_poly.pdbx_strand_id
1 'polypeptide(L)'
;KERIKILQEADYIYINELTKNGLYHKIWQAYAALLPIKTVGVMGDSRTYENVCLLRAVTSEDGMTADYFSFPKDFIDNISNKIINNVKGVNRVVYDITSKPPSTIELE
;
A
#
# COMPACT_ATOMS: atom_id res chain seq x y z
N LYS A 1 -15.60 -10.97 -3.56
CA LYS A 1 -15.34 -10.69 -4.98
C LYS A 1 -15.01 -9.24 -5.21
N GLU A 2 -15.86 -8.39 -4.68
CA GLU A 2 -15.63 -6.96 -4.82
C GLU A 2 -14.30 -6.57 -4.19
N ARG A 3 -14.01 -7.11 -3.01
CA ARG A 3 -12.77 -6.79 -2.31
C ARG A 3 -11.56 -7.30 -3.08
N ILE A 4 -11.66 -8.46 -3.72
CA ILE A 4 -10.55 -8.99 -4.50
C ILE A 4 -10.25 -8.07 -5.68
N LYS A 5 -11.28 -7.59 -6.35
CA LYS A 5 -11.08 -6.68 -7.48
C LYS A 5 -10.43 -5.37 -7.03
N ILE A 6 -10.91 -4.82 -5.92
CA ILE A 6 -10.34 -3.58 -5.37
C ILE A 6 -8.85 -3.79 -5.06
N LEU A 7 -8.54 -4.90 -4.40
CA LEU A 7 -7.16 -5.20 -4.06
C LEU A 7 -6.28 -5.35 -5.29
N GLN A 8 -6.77 -6.06 -6.30
CA GLN A 8 -6.01 -6.25 -7.53
C GLN A 8 -5.71 -4.92 -8.22
N GLU A 9 -6.68 -4.02 -8.26
CA GLU A 9 -6.46 -2.71 -8.87
C GLU A 9 -5.45 -1.89 -8.10
N ALA A 10 -5.55 -1.88 -6.77
CA ALA A 10 -4.62 -1.12 -5.94
C ALA A 10 -3.21 -1.68 -6.06
N ASP A 11 -3.07 -3.00 -6.02
CA ASP A 11 -1.77 -3.64 -6.12
C ASP A 11 -1.13 -3.38 -7.48
N TYR A 12 -1.92 -3.43 -8.54
CA TYR A 12 -1.42 -3.15 -9.87
C TYR A 12 -0.85 -1.74 -9.97
N ILE A 13 -1.58 -0.76 -9.45
CA ILE A 13 -1.12 0.62 -9.47
C ILE A 13 0.17 0.77 -8.69
N TYR A 14 0.23 0.15 -7.51
CA TYR A 14 1.38 0.24 -6.64
C TYR A 14 2.63 -0.34 -7.30
N ILE A 15 2.53 -1.58 -7.78
CA ILE A 15 3.69 -2.24 -8.39
C ILE A 15 4.12 -1.50 -9.67
N ASN A 16 3.15 -1.03 -10.45
CA ASN A 16 3.47 -0.31 -11.67
C ASN A 16 4.23 0.99 -11.36
N GLU A 17 3.83 1.71 -10.32
CA GLU A 17 4.53 2.93 -9.94
C GLU A 17 5.91 2.64 -9.39
N LEU A 18 6.07 1.56 -8.64
CA LEU A 18 7.39 1.15 -8.18
C LEU A 18 8.33 0.92 -9.35
N THR A 19 7.84 0.23 -10.37
CA THR A 19 8.63 -0.09 -11.55
C THR A 19 8.99 1.18 -12.33
N LYS A 20 8.00 2.05 -12.53
CA LYS A 20 8.20 3.27 -13.31
C LYS A 20 9.22 4.21 -12.65
N ASN A 21 9.27 4.21 -11.33
CA ASN A 21 10.18 5.09 -10.60
C ASN A 21 11.53 4.42 -10.29
N GLY A 22 11.76 3.23 -10.83
CA GLY A 22 13.02 2.55 -10.63
C GLY A 22 13.24 2.05 -9.21
N LEU A 23 12.18 1.90 -8.43
CA LEU A 23 12.29 1.49 -7.05
C LEU A 23 12.12 -0.01 -6.84
N TYR A 24 11.54 -0.68 -7.82
CA TYR A 24 11.21 -2.09 -7.67
C TYR A 24 12.45 -2.95 -7.39
N HIS A 25 13.57 -2.59 -7.98
CA HIS A 25 14.82 -3.35 -7.80
C HIS A 25 15.42 -3.18 -6.41
N LYS A 26 15.05 -2.11 -5.71
CA LYS A 26 15.62 -1.78 -4.41
C LYS A 26 14.86 -2.43 -3.28
N ILE A 27 13.74 -3.05 -3.60
CA ILE A 27 12.81 -3.60 -2.62
C ILE A 27 12.81 -5.11 -2.76
N TRP A 28 12.92 -5.81 -1.62
CA TRP A 28 12.91 -7.26 -1.63
C TRP A 28 11.51 -7.80 -1.81
N GLN A 29 10.54 -7.18 -1.16
CA GLN A 29 9.14 -7.60 -1.27
C GLN A 29 8.23 -6.40 -1.05
N ALA A 30 7.22 -6.29 -1.91
CA ALA A 30 6.24 -5.21 -1.82
C ALA A 30 4.87 -5.74 -2.18
N TYR A 31 3.84 -5.25 -1.50
CA TYR A 31 2.47 -5.65 -1.80
C TYR A 31 1.49 -4.65 -1.23
N ALA A 32 0.25 -4.73 -1.74
CA ALA A 32 -0.89 -4.01 -1.19
C ALA A 32 -1.81 -5.01 -0.51
N ALA A 33 -2.54 -4.54 0.49
CA ALA A 33 -3.53 -5.36 1.20
C ALA A 33 -4.72 -4.48 1.55
N LEU A 34 -5.89 -5.10 1.71
CA LEU A 34 -7.05 -4.41 2.26
C LEU A 34 -7.21 -4.84 3.70
N LEU A 35 -7.31 -3.88 4.59
CA LEU A 35 -7.54 -4.19 6.00
C LEU A 35 -8.99 -4.66 6.19
N PRO A 36 -9.25 -5.50 7.18
CA PRO A 36 -10.61 -6.02 7.41
C PRO A 36 -11.50 -5.04 8.16
N ILE A 37 -11.37 -3.76 7.88
CA ILE A 37 -12.18 -2.70 8.46
C ILE A 37 -12.50 -1.70 7.38
N LYS A 38 -13.50 -0.86 7.65
CA LYS A 38 -13.79 0.28 6.80
C LYS A 38 -13.57 1.55 7.58
N THR A 39 -13.34 2.63 6.87
CA THR A 39 -12.98 3.90 7.48
C THR A 39 -13.81 5.01 6.87
N VAL A 40 -13.98 6.07 7.65
CA VAL A 40 -14.72 7.24 7.21
C VAL A 40 -13.78 8.14 6.41
N GLY A 41 -14.29 8.67 5.30
CA GLY A 41 -13.58 9.63 4.49
C GLY A 41 -14.52 10.72 4.01
N VAL A 42 -13.94 11.71 3.35
CA VAL A 42 -14.70 12.80 2.74
C VAL A 42 -14.21 12.92 1.31
N MET A 43 -15.14 12.79 0.38
CA MET A 43 -14.83 12.92 -1.04
C MET A 43 -15.82 13.88 -1.65
N GLY A 44 -15.34 15.06 -2.03
CA GLY A 44 -16.21 16.14 -2.41
C GLY A 44 -16.99 16.61 -1.20
N ASP A 45 -18.31 16.71 -1.33
CA ASP A 45 -19.18 17.12 -0.23
C ASP A 45 -19.71 15.95 0.58
N SER A 46 -19.34 14.72 0.21
CA SER A 46 -19.96 13.53 0.79
C SER A 46 -19.01 12.83 1.72
N ARG A 47 -19.55 12.29 2.82
CA ARG A 47 -18.82 11.35 3.67
C ARG A 47 -18.90 9.98 3.02
N THR A 48 -17.81 9.24 3.13
CA THR A 48 -17.73 7.89 2.59
C THR A 48 -17.36 6.93 3.70
N TYR A 49 -17.64 5.65 3.48
CA TYR A 49 -17.30 4.58 4.41
C TYR A 49 -16.77 3.44 3.56
N GLU A 50 -15.44 3.43 3.38
CA GLU A 50 -14.83 2.56 2.40
C GLU A 50 -13.63 1.83 2.99
N ASN A 51 -12.92 1.11 2.14
CA ASN A 51 -11.83 0.26 2.55
C ASN A 51 -10.55 1.03 2.78
N VAL A 52 -9.71 0.47 3.64
CA VAL A 52 -8.35 0.98 3.88
C VAL A 52 -7.38 0.10 3.12
N CYS A 53 -6.57 0.72 2.28
CA CYS A 53 -5.51 0.02 1.54
C CYS A 53 -4.20 0.20 2.29
N LEU A 54 -3.56 -0.90 2.63
CA LEU A 54 -2.25 -0.89 3.28
C LEU A 54 -1.19 -1.23 2.25
N LEU A 55 -0.11 -0.45 2.24
CA LEU A 55 1.03 -0.74 1.40
C LEU A 55 2.19 -1.21 2.27
N ARG A 56 2.94 -2.17 1.75
CA ARG A 56 4.10 -2.72 2.43
C ARG A 56 5.25 -2.77 1.46
N ALA A 57 6.45 -2.45 1.91
CA ALA A 57 7.67 -2.62 1.14
C ALA A 57 8.82 -2.80 2.12
N VAL A 58 9.62 -3.84 1.91
CA VAL A 58 10.72 -4.14 2.82
C VAL A 58 11.97 -4.49 2.04
N THR A 59 13.11 -4.27 2.67
CA THR A 59 14.40 -4.75 2.21
C THR A 59 14.87 -5.82 3.18
N SER A 60 15.58 -6.81 2.65
CA SER A 60 16.08 -7.90 3.47
C SER A 60 17.24 -8.57 2.76
N GLU A 61 18.19 -9.09 3.53
CA GLU A 61 19.29 -9.85 2.97
C GLU A 61 19.10 -11.35 3.16
N ASP A 62 18.39 -11.74 4.20
CA ASP A 62 18.28 -13.16 4.54
C ASP A 62 16.84 -13.61 4.84
N GLY A 63 15.88 -12.70 4.79
CA GLY A 63 14.48 -13.03 5.08
C GLY A 63 14.16 -13.17 6.56
N MET A 64 15.17 -13.27 7.42
CA MET A 64 14.92 -13.40 8.86
C MET A 64 14.71 -12.04 9.51
N THR A 65 15.44 -11.04 9.04
CA THR A 65 15.24 -9.66 9.44
C THR A 65 14.95 -8.84 8.21
N ALA A 66 14.17 -7.80 8.37
CA ALA A 66 13.80 -6.94 7.26
C ALA A 66 13.47 -5.55 7.78
N ASP A 67 13.88 -4.56 7.02
CA ASP A 67 13.56 -3.17 7.31
C ASP A 67 12.50 -2.70 6.32
N TYR A 68 11.59 -1.84 6.79
CA TYR A 68 10.68 -1.22 5.85
C TYR A 68 11.47 -0.31 4.91
N PHE A 69 11.01 -0.19 3.67
CA PHE A 69 11.68 0.67 2.70
C PHE A 69 11.21 2.11 2.90
N SER A 70 12.15 3.04 3.01
CA SER A 70 11.83 4.45 3.21
C SER A 70 11.63 5.10 1.85
N PHE A 71 10.38 5.36 1.49
CA PHE A 71 10.06 6.00 0.21
C PHE A 71 10.31 7.49 0.25
N PRO A 72 10.71 8.08 -0.89
CA PRO A 72 10.70 9.53 -1.00
C PRO A 72 9.28 10.06 -0.78
N LYS A 73 9.18 11.24 -0.17
CA LYS A 73 7.87 11.83 0.12
C LYS A 73 7.04 11.99 -1.14
N ASP A 74 7.67 12.42 -2.24
CA ASP A 74 6.93 12.62 -3.49
C ASP A 74 6.29 11.32 -3.97
N PHE A 75 7.01 10.19 -3.83
CA PHE A 75 6.45 8.91 -4.25
C PHE A 75 5.24 8.54 -3.40
N ILE A 76 5.37 8.68 -2.08
CA ILE A 76 4.28 8.32 -1.17
C ILE A 76 3.04 9.16 -1.44
N ASP A 77 3.23 10.47 -1.64
CA ASP A 77 2.10 11.35 -1.94
C ASP A 77 1.43 10.96 -3.25
N ASN A 78 2.25 10.68 -4.27
CA ASN A 78 1.73 10.34 -5.58
C ASN A 78 0.99 9.01 -5.59
N ILE A 79 1.53 7.99 -4.92
CA ILE A 79 0.89 6.67 -4.92
C ILE A 79 -0.43 6.71 -4.17
N SER A 80 -0.48 7.45 -3.06
CA SER A 80 -1.72 7.60 -2.32
C SER A 80 -2.79 8.24 -3.19
N ASN A 81 -2.44 9.34 -3.86
CA ASN A 81 -3.39 10.03 -4.73
C ASN A 81 -3.84 9.16 -5.89
N LYS A 82 -2.93 8.40 -6.50
CA LYS A 82 -3.29 7.55 -7.63
C LYS A 82 -4.25 6.45 -7.22
N ILE A 83 -4.02 5.82 -6.07
CA ILE A 83 -4.91 4.77 -5.61
C ILE A 83 -6.27 5.34 -5.29
N ILE A 84 -6.33 6.44 -4.53
CA ILE A 84 -7.61 7.04 -4.15
C ILE A 84 -8.40 7.47 -5.37
N ASN A 85 -7.73 8.06 -6.36
CA ASN A 85 -8.42 8.62 -7.51
C ASN A 85 -8.84 7.57 -8.53
N ASN A 86 -8.18 6.42 -8.56
CA ASN A 86 -8.43 5.43 -9.60
C ASN A 86 -9.07 4.14 -9.12
N VAL A 87 -9.09 3.89 -7.82
CA VAL A 87 -9.64 2.65 -7.28
C VAL A 87 -10.89 3.00 -6.47
N LYS A 88 -12.05 2.68 -7.02
CA LYS A 88 -13.30 2.89 -6.29
C LYS A 88 -13.35 1.94 -5.11
N GLY A 89 -13.78 2.45 -3.98
CA GLY A 89 -13.91 1.64 -2.79
C GLY A 89 -12.77 1.77 -1.79
N VAL A 90 -11.79 2.61 -2.09
CA VAL A 90 -10.68 2.89 -1.17
C VAL A 90 -10.68 4.38 -0.86
N ASN A 91 -10.74 4.72 0.42
CA ASN A 91 -10.69 6.12 0.82
C ASN A 91 -9.55 6.43 1.78
N ARG A 92 -8.67 5.47 2.03
CA ARG A 92 -7.51 5.70 2.90
C ARG A 92 -6.38 4.76 2.51
N VAL A 93 -5.18 5.32 2.41
CA VAL A 93 -3.97 4.53 2.15
C VAL A 93 -3.05 4.68 3.35
N VAL A 94 -2.55 3.56 3.87
CA VAL A 94 -1.59 3.57 4.97
C VAL A 94 -0.36 2.79 4.54
N TYR A 95 0.77 3.12 5.14
CA TYR A 95 2.03 2.44 4.83
C TYR A 95 2.57 1.82 6.12
N ASP A 96 2.86 0.51 6.09
CA ASP A 96 3.36 -0.22 7.25
C ASP A 96 4.87 0.06 7.41
N ILE A 97 5.23 0.72 8.48
CA ILE A 97 6.62 1.12 8.74
C ILE A 97 7.28 0.27 9.82
N THR A 98 6.79 -0.95 10.01
CA THR A 98 7.31 -1.82 11.06
C THR A 98 8.31 -2.80 10.47
N SER A 99 9.48 -2.87 11.07
CA SER A 99 10.53 -3.78 10.64
C SER A 99 10.31 -5.18 11.21
N LYS A 100 10.99 -6.15 10.66
CA LYS A 100 10.98 -7.52 11.18
C LYS A 100 12.35 -7.77 11.82
N PRO A 101 12.45 -8.07 13.15
CA PRO A 101 11.36 -8.03 14.10
C PRO A 101 10.97 -6.60 14.45
N PRO A 102 9.85 -6.33 15.10
CA PRO A 102 8.94 -7.27 15.76
C PRO A 102 7.82 -7.82 14.87
N SER A 103 7.58 -7.23 13.73
CA SER A 103 6.52 -7.73 12.88
C SER A 103 7.05 -8.80 11.92
N THR A 104 6.19 -9.29 11.06
CA THR A 104 6.59 -10.14 9.96
C THR A 104 6.59 -9.33 8.67
N ILE A 105 7.13 -9.90 7.60
CA ILE A 105 7.09 -9.22 6.31
C ILE A 105 5.65 -9.15 5.83
N GLU A 106 4.99 -10.29 5.81
CA GLU A 106 3.60 -10.36 5.40
C GLU A 106 2.69 -10.08 6.57
N LEU A 107 1.47 -9.63 6.25
CA LEU A 107 0.52 -9.20 7.28
C LEU A 107 -0.02 -10.38 8.08
N GLU A 108 -0.10 -11.55 7.48
CA GLU A 108 -0.56 -12.76 8.16
C GLU A 108 0.41 -13.89 8.05
#